data_ce099021253e04de6a36ea17fa008836
#
_entry.id   ce099021253e04de6a36ea17fa008836
#
_cell.length_a   1.000
_cell.length_b   1.000
_cell.length_c   1.000
_cell.angle_alpha   90.00
_cell.angle_beta   90.00
_cell.angle_gamma   90.00
#
_symmetry.space_group_name_H-M   'P 1'
#
loop_
_entity.id
_entity.type
_entity.pdbx_description
1 polymer ?
#
loop_
_entity_poly.entity_id
_entity_poly.type
_entity_poly.pdbx_seq_one_letter_code
_entity_poly.pdbx_strand_id
1 'polypeptide(L)'
;MIRRSARRALEPHSFDPTALTPRRVTRVVERWVRLSRGLRWSVPASGMCLLWWASSRQPGDVQPALLSPLAHNCMHVVAYATLGASIWLAWSRRPAATFQRLRSRGAWCLAACYGVVDELHQSFVPGRVCSIADVLSDCAGAALAIALLRGAVGVSSRWRRDVLCCAVAAAVGALSATYMEG
;
A
#
# COMPACT_ATOMS: atom_id res chain seq x y z
N MET A 1 -5.52 -48.24 -41.10
CA MET A 1 -5.06 -48.10 -39.72
C MET A 1 -4.15 -46.87 -39.55
N ILE A 2 -4.58 -45.71 -40.08
CA ILE A 2 -3.81 -44.43 -40.02
C ILE A 2 -4.81 -43.27 -39.89
N ARG A 3 -5.36 -43.04 -38.70
CA ARG A 3 -6.18 -41.81 -38.41
C ARG A 3 -6.35 -41.53 -36.92
N ARG A 4 -5.39 -41.90 -36.04
CA ARG A 4 -5.46 -41.58 -34.60
C ARG A 4 -4.35 -40.68 -34.08
N SER A 5 -3.45 -40.16 -34.95
CA SER A 5 -2.27 -39.40 -34.49
C SER A 5 -2.37 -37.88 -34.59
N ALA A 6 -3.47 -37.32 -35.13
CA ALA A 6 -3.52 -35.86 -35.40
C ALA A 6 -4.41 -35.05 -34.45
N ARG A 7 -4.89 -35.60 -33.32
CA ARG A 7 -5.77 -34.86 -32.37
C ARG A 7 -5.07 -34.46 -31.06
N ARG A 8 -3.75 -34.58 -30.96
CA ARG A 8 -3.01 -34.25 -29.73
C ARG A 8 -2.31 -32.88 -29.75
N ALA A 9 -2.60 -32.03 -30.73
CA ALA A 9 -1.81 -30.81 -30.95
C ALA A 9 -2.55 -29.47 -30.72
N LEU A 10 -3.73 -29.46 -30.11
CA LEU A 10 -4.44 -28.19 -29.81
C LEU A 10 -5.16 -28.28 -28.45
N GLU A 11 -4.46 -28.71 -27.41
CA GLU A 11 -4.87 -28.31 -26.07
C GLU A 11 -4.45 -26.84 -25.88
N PRO A 12 -5.40 -25.91 -25.63
CA PRO A 12 -5.03 -24.55 -25.30
C PRO A 12 -4.21 -24.64 -24.02
N HIS A 13 -2.93 -24.21 -24.09
CA HIS A 13 -2.12 -24.01 -22.91
C HIS A 13 -2.93 -23.17 -21.94
N SER A 14 -3.52 -23.79 -20.93
CA SER A 14 -4.18 -23.09 -19.85
C SER A 14 -3.13 -22.20 -19.20
N PHE A 15 -3.26 -20.89 -19.37
CA PHE A 15 -2.41 -19.90 -18.75
C PHE A 15 -2.54 -20.10 -17.24
N ASP A 16 -1.52 -20.68 -16.63
CA ASP A 16 -1.42 -20.82 -15.18
C ASP A 16 -0.93 -19.48 -14.60
N PRO A 17 -1.82 -18.66 -14.01
CA PRO A 17 -1.44 -17.38 -13.45
C PRO A 17 -0.52 -17.52 -12.25
N THR A 18 -0.38 -18.72 -11.67
CA THR A 18 0.49 -18.96 -10.50
C THR A 18 1.95 -19.14 -10.89
N ALA A 19 2.25 -19.42 -12.17
CA ALA A 19 3.61 -19.60 -12.68
C ALA A 19 4.44 -18.31 -12.65
N LEU A 20 3.81 -17.13 -12.57
CA LEU A 20 4.47 -15.81 -12.58
C LEU A 20 4.71 -15.23 -11.18
N THR A 21 4.24 -15.87 -10.12
CA THR A 21 4.50 -15.40 -8.75
C THR A 21 5.90 -15.79 -8.30
N PRO A 22 6.74 -14.83 -7.88
CA PRO A 22 8.04 -15.16 -7.31
C PRO A 22 7.83 -16.08 -6.09
N ARG A 23 8.25 -17.34 -6.18
CA ARG A 23 8.12 -18.35 -5.11
C ARG A 23 8.61 -17.87 -3.73
N ARG A 24 9.48 -16.86 -3.71
CA ARG A 24 10.00 -16.24 -2.49
C ARG A 24 8.94 -15.37 -1.77
N VAL A 25 8.19 -14.53 -2.50
CA VAL A 25 7.16 -13.65 -1.91
C VAL A 25 6.03 -14.47 -1.31
N THR A 26 5.57 -15.50 -2.02
CA THR A 26 4.53 -16.40 -1.53
C THR A 26 4.94 -17.06 -0.21
N ARG A 27 6.18 -17.57 -0.10
CA ARG A 27 6.69 -18.18 1.12
C ARG A 27 6.77 -17.22 2.32
N VAL A 28 7.15 -15.97 2.08
CA VAL A 28 7.18 -14.94 3.14
C VAL A 28 5.76 -14.66 3.65
N VAL A 29 4.80 -14.47 2.74
CA VAL A 29 3.38 -14.25 3.11
C VAL A 29 2.80 -15.45 3.85
N GLU A 30 3.12 -16.68 3.43
CA GLU A 30 2.68 -17.91 4.12
C GLU A 30 3.21 -18.00 5.56
N ARG A 31 4.49 -17.67 5.77
CA ARG A 31 5.08 -17.61 7.12
C ARG A 31 4.39 -16.54 7.97
N TRP A 32 4.14 -15.36 7.40
CA TRP A 32 3.45 -14.27 8.07
C TRP A 32 2.03 -14.65 8.52
N VAL A 33 1.27 -15.32 7.67
CA VAL A 33 -0.11 -15.76 7.99
C VAL A 33 -0.16 -16.79 9.11
N ARG A 34 0.94 -17.53 9.37
CA ARG A 34 1.04 -18.48 10.50
C ARG A 34 1.21 -17.80 11.86
N LEU A 35 1.60 -16.54 11.90
CA LEU A 35 1.72 -15.78 13.15
C LEU A 35 0.33 -15.55 13.78
N SER A 36 0.30 -15.37 15.09
CA SER A 36 -0.92 -15.03 15.81
C SER A 36 -1.53 -13.72 15.30
N ARG A 37 -2.84 -13.55 15.45
CA ARG A 37 -3.51 -12.30 15.04
C ARG A 37 -2.92 -11.09 15.75
N GLY A 38 -2.70 -11.19 17.06
CA GLY A 38 -2.14 -10.10 17.85
C GLY A 38 -0.80 -9.63 17.29
N LEU A 39 0.11 -10.57 17.01
CA LEU A 39 1.44 -10.23 16.48
C LEU A 39 1.36 -9.59 15.08
N ARG A 40 0.41 -10.02 14.23
CA ARG A 40 0.23 -9.40 12.90
C ARG A 40 -0.34 -7.99 12.99
N TRP A 41 -1.26 -7.73 13.93
CA TRP A 41 -1.84 -6.41 14.12
C TRP A 41 -0.96 -5.46 14.94
N SER A 42 0.01 -5.97 15.73
CA SER A 42 0.96 -5.09 16.41
C SER A 42 1.81 -4.28 15.45
N VAL A 43 2.10 -4.79 14.24
CA VAL A 43 2.91 -4.06 13.24
C VAL A 43 2.21 -2.79 12.75
N PRO A 44 0.99 -2.83 12.19
CA PRO A 44 0.30 -1.58 11.81
C PRO A 44 -0.01 -0.69 13.02
N ALA A 45 -0.32 -1.26 14.19
CA ALA A 45 -0.54 -0.48 15.40
C ALA A 45 0.73 0.31 15.81
N SER A 46 1.88 -0.34 15.81
CA SER A 46 3.17 0.35 16.07
C SER A 46 3.48 1.40 15.00
N GLY A 47 3.14 1.12 13.73
CA GLY A 47 3.25 2.08 12.64
C GLY A 47 2.38 3.33 12.89
N MET A 48 1.12 3.15 13.29
CA MET A 48 0.22 4.26 13.65
C MET A 48 0.77 5.07 14.84
N CYS A 49 1.25 4.41 15.89
CA CYS A 49 1.86 5.10 17.04
C CYS A 49 3.11 5.90 16.62
N LEU A 50 3.93 5.35 15.75
CA LEU A 50 5.13 6.02 15.25
C LEU A 50 4.78 7.24 14.39
N LEU A 51 3.79 7.12 13.50
CA LEU A 51 3.30 8.23 12.69
C LEU A 51 2.72 9.33 13.59
N TRP A 52 1.87 8.99 14.55
CA TRP A 52 1.35 9.92 15.54
C TRP A 52 2.44 10.66 16.29
N TRP A 53 3.45 9.92 16.74
CA TRP A 53 4.59 10.53 17.44
C TRP A 53 5.38 11.48 16.51
N ALA A 54 5.62 11.09 15.25
CA ALA A 54 6.32 11.89 14.28
C ALA A 54 5.53 13.17 13.91
N SER A 55 4.22 13.05 13.70
CA SER A 55 3.34 14.17 13.37
C SER A 55 3.13 15.13 14.55
N SER A 56 3.36 14.68 15.78
CA SER A 56 3.33 15.53 17.00
C SER A 56 4.57 16.43 17.13
N ARG A 57 5.60 16.27 16.30
CA ARG A 57 6.82 17.07 16.36
C ARG A 57 6.65 18.40 15.61
N GLN A 58 7.19 19.46 16.22
CA GLN A 58 7.25 20.76 15.54
C GLN A 58 8.27 20.73 14.39
N PRO A 59 8.06 21.50 13.32
CA PRO A 59 8.95 21.50 12.16
C PRO A 59 10.43 21.82 12.46
N GLY A 60 10.73 22.49 13.55
CA GLY A 60 12.11 22.80 13.99
C GLY A 60 12.83 21.67 14.73
N ASP A 61 12.08 20.68 15.29
CA ASP A 61 12.67 19.69 16.18
C ASP A 61 13.31 18.49 15.44
N VAL A 62 12.82 18.18 14.25
CA VAL A 62 13.16 16.93 13.54
C VAL A 62 13.58 17.16 12.09
N GLN A 63 13.28 18.31 11.53
CA GLN A 63 13.67 18.63 10.14
C GLN A 63 14.98 19.41 10.15
N PRO A 64 16.09 18.83 9.67
CA PRO A 64 17.17 19.67 9.17
C PRO A 64 16.58 20.57 8.08
N ALA A 65 16.93 21.84 8.05
CA ALA A 65 16.52 22.82 7.02
C ALA A 65 16.85 22.40 5.56
N LEU A 66 17.29 21.16 5.37
CA LEU A 66 17.75 20.53 4.13
C LEU A 66 16.68 19.65 3.45
N LEU A 67 15.54 19.36 4.09
CA LEU A 67 14.49 18.57 3.42
C LEU A 67 13.63 19.51 2.59
N SER A 68 13.72 19.38 1.27
CA SER A 68 12.82 20.08 0.36
C SER A 68 11.36 19.67 0.63
N PRO A 69 10.36 20.53 0.39
CA PRO A 69 8.94 20.18 0.50
C PRO A 69 8.59 18.88 -0.24
N LEU A 70 9.20 18.66 -1.42
CA LEU A 70 9.02 17.41 -2.17
C LEU A 70 9.51 16.18 -1.40
N ALA A 71 10.63 16.26 -0.71
CA ALA A 71 11.13 15.15 0.10
C ALA A 71 10.19 14.85 1.26
N HIS A 72 9.63 15.86 1.92
CA HIS A 72 8.61 15.72 2.96
C HIS A 72 7.38 14.99 2.43
N ASN A 73 6.82 15.42 1.32
CA ASN A 73 5.64 14.82 0.73
C ASN A 73 5.89 13.39 0.23
N CYS A 74 7.09 13.09 -0.30
CA CYS A 74 7.47 11.71 -0.62
C CYS A 74 7.54 10.82 0.64
N MET A 75 7.93 11.37 1.78
CA MET A 75 7.92 10.62 3.05
C MET A 75 6.50 10.24 3.47
N HIS A 76 5.48 11.09 3.29
CA HIS A 76 4.08 10.76 3.49
C HIS A 76 3.66 9.58 2.63
N VAL A 77 3.92 9.62 1.31
CA VAL A 77 3.63 8.51 0.40
C VAL A 77 4.25 7.20 0.87
N VAL A 78 5.53 7.20 1.26
CA VAL A 78 6.25 6.00 1.72
C VAL A 78 5.70 5.50 3.06
N ALA A 79 5.43 6.39 4.00
CA ALA A 79 4.90 6.08 5.31
C ALA A 79 3.52 5.40 5.20
N TYR A 80 2.62 5.97 4.44
CA TYR A 80 1.28 5.42 4.24
C TYR A 80 1.25 4.21 3.29
N ALA A 81 2.18 4.10 2.37
CA ALA A 81 2.41 2.86 1.63
C ALA A 81 2.78 1.71 2.57
N THR A 82 3.68 1.97 3.52
CA THR A 82 4.09 1.00 4.54
C THR A 82 2.94 0.64 5.49
N LEU A 83 2.17 1.63 5.93
CA LEU A 83 0.99 1.43 6.76
C LEU A 83 -0.07 0.60 6.03
N GLY A 84 -0.46 0.97 4.82
CA GLY A 84 -1.43 0.25 4.00
C GLY A 84 -1.02 -1.20 3.72
N ALA A 85 0.26 -1.41 3.41
CA ALA A 85 0.83 -2.75 3.24
C ALA A 85 0.74 -3.58 4.52
N SER A 86 1.12 -3.01 5.66
CA SER A 86 1.11 -3.71 6.95
C SER A 86 -0.30 -4.08 7.39
N ILE A 87 -1.30 -3.20 7.23
CA ILE A 87 -2.71 -3.48 7.49
C ILE A 87 -3.21 -4.59 6.58
N TRP A 88 -2.90 -4.51 5.28
CA TRP A 88 -3.30 -5.52 4.31
C TRP A 88 -2.71 -6.89 4.65
N LEU A 89 -1.46 -6.97 5.07
CA LEU A 89 -0.79 -8.19 5.52
C LEU A 89 -1.37 -8.69 6.85
N ALA A 90 -1.63 -7.82 7.82
CA ALA A 90 -2.22 -8.18 9.10
C ALA A 90 -3.60 -8.80 8.94
N TRP A 91 -4.39 -8.30 7.99
CA TRP A 91 -5.73 -8.81 7.67
C TRP A 91 -5.70 -10.11 6.84
N SER A 92 -4.52 -10.58 6.43
CA SER A 92 -4.38 -11.75 5.57
C SER A 92 -4.87 -13.02 6.27
N ARG A 93 -5.83 -13.70 5.65
CA ARG A 93 -6.25 -15.09 5.91
C ARG A 93 -6.16 -15.84 4.58
N ARG A 94 -6.29 -17.17 4.61
CA ARG A 94 -6.27 -17.99 3.38
C ARG A 94 -7.27 -17.47 2.35
N PRO A 95 -6.93 -17.43 1.07
CA PRO A 95 -7.62 -16.60 0.09
C PRO A 95 -8.83 -17.27 -0.54
N ALA A 96 -10.00 -16.67 -0.38
CA ALA A 96 -11.02 -16.71 -1.41
C ALA A 96 -10.93 -15.39 -2.22
N ALA A 97 -11.01 -15.42 -3.55
CA ALA A 97 -10.81 -14.23 -4.40
C ALA A 97 -11.75 -13.06 -4.06
N THR A 98 -13.00 -13.36 -3.68
CA THR A 98 -14.00 -12.36 -3.24
C THR A 98 -13.58 -11.65 -1.95
N PHE A 99 -12.98 -12.38 -1.01
CA PHE A 99 -12.51 -11.84 0.27
C PHE A 99 -11.30 -10.91 0.08
N GLN A 100 -10.50 -11.11 -0.96
CA GLN A 100 -9.34 -10.29 -1.27
C GLN A 100 -9.71 -8.85 -1.67
N ARG A 101 -10.80 -8.65 -2.41
CA ARG A 101 -11.26 -7.31 -2.78
C ARG A 101 -11.75 -6.52 -1.57
N LEU A 102 -12.56 -7.16 -0.72
CA LEU A 102 -13.09 -6.55 0.50
C LEU A 102 -11.94 -6.19 1.46
N ARG A 103 -10.98 -7.09 1.63
CA ARG A 103 -9.78 -6.86 2.43
C ARG A 103 -8.95 -5.68 1.91
N SER A 104 -8.75 -5.59 0.60
CA SER A 104 -7.99 -4.49 0.00
C SER A 104 -8.66 -3.15 0.22
N ARG A 105 -9.99 -3.10 0.04
CA ARG A 105 -10.78 -1.89 0.32
C ARG A 105 -10.72 -1.52 1.80
N GLY A 106 -10.94 -2.48 2.70
CA GLY A 106 -10.89 -2.25 4.14
C GLY A 106 -9.51 -1.79 4.61
N ALA A 107 -8.42 -2.38 4.11
CA ALA A 107 -7.07 -1.94 4.45
C ALA A 107 -6.78 -0.53 3.94
N TRP A 108 -7.21 -0.21 2.72
CA TRP A 108 -7.09 1.14 2.18
C TRP A 108 -7.93 2.16 2.96
N CYS A 109 -9.20 1.85 3.23
CA CYS A 109 -10.07 2.74 4.01
C CYS A 109 -9.49 3.01 5.41
N LEU A 110 -8.96 1.99 6.09
CA LEU A 110 -8.38 2.17 7.42
C LEU A 110 -7.14 3.07 7.38
N ALA A 111 -6.26 2.87 6.38
CA ALA A 111 -5.10 3.74 6.20
C ALA A 111 -5.52 5.18 5.84
N ALA A 112 -6.49 5.36 4.94
CA ALA A 112 -7.01 6.66 4.54
C ALA A 112 -7.68 7.41 5.71
N CYS A 113 -8.51 6.72 6.50
CA CYS A 113 -9.12 7.31 7.69
C CYS A 113 -8.05 7.73 8.71
N TYR A 114 -7.00 6.93 8.86
CA TYR A 114 -5.89 7.31 9.72
C TYR A 114 -5.14 8.54 9.19
N GLY A 115 -4.94 8.67 7.87
CA GLY A 115 -4.38 9.88 7.25
C GLY A 115 -5.19 11.13 7.57
N VAL A 116 -6.51 11.06 7.46
CA VAL A 116 -7.39 12.18 7.86
C VAL A 116 -7.23 12.52 9.34
N VAL A 117 -7.15 11.52 10.22
CA VAL A 117 -6.94 11.72 11.67
C VAL A 117 -5.57 12.34 11.95
N ASP A 118 -4.54 11.89 11.24
CA ASP A 118 -3.18 12.41 11.38
C ASP A 118 -3.10 13.89 10.95
N GLU A 119 -3.69 14.25 9.80
CA GLU A 119 -3.75 15.63 9.33
C GLU A 119 -4.56 16.53 10.26
N LEU A 120 -5.68 16.02 10.77
CA LEU A 120 -6.45 16.74 11.79
C LEU A 120 -5.63 16.94 13.07
N HIS A 121 -4.86 15.93 13.50
CA HIS A 121 -3.96 16.05 14.64
C HIS A 121 -2.88 17.12 14.40
N GLN A 122 -2.27 17.14 13.20
CA GLN A 122 -1.27 18.13 12.83
C GLN A 122 -1.80 19.56 12.91
N SER A 123 -3.09 19.79 12.63
CA SER A 123 -3.70 21.13 12.76
C SER A 123 -3.64 21.72 14.17
N PHE A 124 -3.46 20.88 15.21
CA PHE A 124 -3.25 21.31 16.61
C PHE A 124 -1.79 21.45 17.00
N VAL A 125 -0.85 21.11 16.12
CA VAL A 125 0.60 21.19 16.41
C VAL A 125 1.13 22.54 15.92
N PRO A 126 1.74 23.37 16.79
CA PRO A 126 2.26 24.68 16.38
C PRO A 126 3.25 24.57 15.21
N GLY A 127 3.05 25.38 14.18
CA GLY A 127 3.90 25.40 12.99
C GLY A 127 3.62 24.32 11.94
N ARG A 128 2.57 23.51 12.15
CA ARG A 128 2.06 22.57 11.14
C ARG A 128 0.82 23.14 10.46
N VAL A 129 0.63 22.75 9.20
CA VAL A 129 -0.55 23.12 8.40
C VAL A 129 -1.23 21.84 7.96
N CYS A 130 -2.53 21.72 8.21
CA CYS A 130 -3.35 20.62 7.72
C CYS A 130 -3.52 20.76 6.20
N SER A 131 -3.19 19.74 5.45
CA SER A 131 -3.16 19.73 3.98
C SER A 131 -4.04 18.61 3.41
N ILE A 132 -5.03 18.98 2.59
CA ILE A 132 -5.80 18.00 1.80
C ILE A 132 -4.89 17.26 0.81
N ALA A 133 -3.85 17.92 0.30
CA ALA A 133 -2.90 17.30 -0.61
C ALA A 133 -2.11 16.19 0.07
N ASP A 134 -1.79 16.32 1.37
CA ASP A 134 -1.13 15.27 2.14
C ASP A 134 -2.05 14.09 2.37
N VAL A 135 -3.33 14.30 2.71
CA VAL A 135 -4.34 13.23 2.78
C VAL A 135 -4.43 12.48 1.45
N LEU A 136 -4.41 13.18 0.31
CA LEU A 136 -4.45 12.54 -1.01
C LEU A 136 -3.17 11.73 -1.29
N SER A 137 -2.01 12.23 -0.90
CA SER A 137 -0.71 11.55 -1.00
C SER A 137 -0.70 10.27 -0.16
N ASP A 138 -1.22 10.33 1.06
CA ASP A 138 -1.37 9.21 1.99
C ASP A 138 -2.27 8.11 1.42
N CYS A 139 -3.44 8.52 0.91
CA CYS A 139 -4.39 7.62 0.25
C CYS A 139 -3.77 6.93 -0.97
N ALA A 140 -3.04 7.68 -1.79
CA ALA A 140 -2.37 7.17 -2.99
C ALA A 140 -1.21 6.23 -2.63
N GLY A 141 -0.41 6.56 -1.61
CA GLY A 141 0.66 5.71 -1.08
C GLY A 141 0.12 4.36 -0.60
N ALA A 142 -0.91 4.37 0.23
CA ALA A 142 -1.57 3.16 0.71
C ALA A 142 -2.15 2.30 -0.43
N ALA A 143 -2.80 2.93 -1.43
CA ALA A 143 -3.35 2.25 -2.59
C ALA A 143 -2.25 1.60 -3.45
N LEU A 144 -1.14 2.31 -3.67
CA LEU A 144 0.01 1.83 -4.43
C LEU A 144 0.61 0.56 -3.80
N ALA A 145 0.87 0.57 -2.51
CA ALA A 145 1.44 -0.59 -1.82
C ALA A 145 0.49 -1.81 -1.86
N ILE A 146 -0.81 -1.58 -1.66
CA ILE A 146 -1.82 -2.65 -1.74
C ILE A 146 -1.90 -3.22 -3.18
N ALA A 147 -1.83 -2.36 -4.21
CA ALA A 147 -1.83 -2.80 -5.61
C ALA A 147 -0.59 -3.65 -5.93
N LEU A 148 0.59 -3.24 -5.47
CA LEU A 148 1.85 -3.99 -5.61
C LEU A 148 1.77 -5.35 -4.93
N LEU A 149 1.28 -5.41 -3.68
CA LEU A 149 1.12 -6.68 -2.94
C LEU A 149 0.13 -7.62 -3.63
N ARG A 150 -0.99 -7.10 -4.14
CA ARG A 150 -1.97 -7.89 -4.89
C ARG A 150 -1.36 -8.48 -6.17
N GLY A 151 -0.54 -7.71 -6.87
CA GLY A 151 0.20 -8.18 -8.02
C GLY A 151 1.22 -9.26 -7.66
N ALA A 152 2.01 -9.01 -6.62
CA ALA A 152 3.06 -9.91 -6.15
C ALA A 152 2.54 -11.27 -5.65
N VAL A 153 1.30 -11.33 -5.15
CA VAL A 153 0.65 -12.60 -4.75
C VAL A 153 -0.31 -13.17 -5.80
N GLY A 154 -0.31 -12.62 -7.03
CA GLY A 154 -1.09 -13.15 -8.15
C GLY A 154 -2.62 -12.97 -8.04
N VAL A 155 -3.08 -12.02 -7.19
CA VAL A 155 -4.52 -11.80 -6.92
C VAL A 155 -5.22 -10.98 -8.01
N SER A 156 -4.49 -10.22 -8.80
CA SER A 156 -5.08 -9.32 -9.81
C SER A 156 -4.36 -9.44 -11.15
N SER A 157 -5.09 -9.77 -12.20
CA SER A 157 -4.57 -9.72 -13.57
C SER A 157 -4.35 -8.28 -14.08
N ARG A 158 -5.01 -7.31 -13.45
CA ARG A 158 -4.92 -5.88 -13.81
C ARG A 158 -3.93 -5.11 -12.93
N TRP A 159 -3.13 -5.80 -12.13
CA TRP A 159 -2.26 -5.18 -11.13
C TRP A 159 -1.32 -4.11 -11.71
N ARG A 160 -0.79 -4.31 -12.93
CA ARG A 160 0.10 -3.34 -13.58
C ARG A 160 -0.59 -2.00 -13.81
N ARG A 161 -1.85 -2.04 -14.29
CA ARG A 161 -2.66 -0.82 -14.49
C ARG A 161 -2.99 -0.17 -13.14
N ASP A 162 -3.39 -0.98 -12.15
CA ASP A 162 -3.73 -0.48 -10.83
C ASP A 162 -2.49 0.20 -10.18
N VAL A 163 -1.31 -0.41 -10.30
CA VAL A 163 -0.03 0.18 -9.83
C VAL A 163 0.30 1.47 -10.55
N LEU A 164 0.18 1.49 -11.88
CA LEU A 164 0.48 2.71 -12.66
C LEU A 164 -0.45 3.86 -12.27
N CYS A 165 -1.77 3.61 -12.17
CA CYS A 165 -2.72 4.64 -11.76
C CYS A 165 -2.42 5.16 -10.34
N CYS A 166 -2.11 4.27 -9.39
CA CYS A 166 -1.77 4.67 -8.02
C CYS A 166 -0.42 5.41 -7.95
N ALA A 167 0.57 5.01 -8.75
CA ALA A 167 1.86 5.68 -8.81
C ALA A 167 1.75 7.10 -9.40
N VAL A 168 0.95 7.27 -10.45
CA VAL A 168 0.65 8.60 -11.01
C VAL A 168 -0.08 9.46 -9.98
N ALA A 169 -1.09 8.92 -9.29
CA ALA A 169 -1.82 9.64 -8.25
C ALA A 169 -0.90 10.06 -7.09
N ALA A 170 0.00 9.18 -6.66
CA ALA A 170 0.98 9.50 -5.61
C ALA A 170 1.97 10.58 -6.05
N ALA A 171 2.45 10.52 -7.29
CA ALA A 171 3.36 11.54 -7.84
C ALA A 171 2.66 12.90 -7.97
N VAL A 172 1.42 12.92 -8.48
CA VAL A 172 0.62 14.16 -8.59
C VAL A 172 0.33 14.73 -7.20
N GLY A 173 -0.04 13.88 -6.22
CA GLY A 173 -0.27 14.31 -4.84
C GLY A 173 0.98 14.95 -4.22
N ALA A 174 2.14 14.29 -4.30
CA ALA A 174 3.39 14.82 -3.78
C ALA A 174 3.82 16.13 -4.44
N LEU A 175 3.61 16.27 -5.76
CA LEU A 175 3.93 17.49 -6.49
C LEU A 175 2.95 18.62 -6.15
N SER A 176 1.63 18.35 -6.09
CA SER A 176 0.63 19.38 -5.77
C SER A 176 0.81 19.95 -4.36
N ALA A 177 1.12 19.12 -3.38
CA ALA A 177 1.43 19.54 -2.02
C ALA A 177 2.65 20.48 -2.02
N THR A 178 3.71 20.17 -2.79
CA THR A 178 4.90 21.01 -2.91
C THR A 178 4.60 22.42 -3.45
N TYR A 179 3.65 22.54 -4.38
CA TYR A 179 3.27 23.86 -4.95
C TYR A 179 2.32 24.66 -4.06
N MET A 180 1.60 24.01 -3.13
CA MET A 180 0.67 24.71 -2.23
C MET A 180 1.37 25.26 -0.98
N GLU A 181 2.54 24.72 -0.62
CA GLU A 181 3.35 25.14 0.53
C GLU A 181 4.40 26.22 0.19
N GLY A 182 4.62 26.51 -1.09
CA GLY A 182 5.55 27.55 -1.59
C GLY A 182 4.84 28.83 -1.94
#